data_1323e5e30ad769d6a8dbbb21b52ba148
#
_entry.id   1323e5e30ad769d6a8dbbb21b52ba148
#
_cell.length_a   1.000
_cell.length_b   1.000
_cell.length_c   1.000
_cell.angle_alpha   90.00
_cell.angle_beta   90.00
_cell.angle_gamma   90.00
#
_symmetry.space_group_name_H-M   'P 1'
#
loop_
_entity.id
_entity.type
_entity.pdbx_description
1 polymer ?
#
loop_
_entity_poly.entity_id
_entity_poly.type
_entity_poly.pdbx_seq_one_letter_code
_entity_poly.pdbx_strand_id
1 'polypeptide(L)'
;KDKFNLEDTICAGAILEGVLSSKAFRSNEDSSIAAMFLAKSARDNQFAFLKSSSHRIRLRNLNLNADVKYCLTPNNLSAIPILKDGVLISQENFDKAVKAENGEKTNGEEKVGL
;
A
#
# COMPACT_ATOMS: atom_id res chain seq x y z
N LYS A 1 3.20 19.78 8.88
CA LYS A 1 3.59 19.79 7.47
C LYS A 1 4.87 18.99 7.40
N ASP A 2 5.12 18.21 6.43
CA ASP A 2 6.38 17.57 6.00
C ASP A 2 7.26 16.98 7.14
N LYS A 3 6.64 16.25 8.06
CA LYS A 3 7.39 15.50 9.07
C LYS A 3 7.63 14.09 8.52
N PHE A 4 8.88 13.62 8.68
CA PHE A 4 9.23 12.24 8.41
C PHE A 4 8.40 11.31 9.30
N ASN A 5 7.77 10.31 8.69
CA ASN A 5 6.95 9.32 9.37
C ASN A 5 7.59 7.94 9.21
N LEU A 6 7.97 7.34 10.33
CA LEU A 6 8.61 6.01 10.33
C LEU A 6 7.68 4.92 9.82
N GLU A 7 6.42 4.94 10.22
CA GLU A 7 5.42 3.94 9.86
C GLU A 7 5.20 3.91 8.33
N ASP A 8 5.00 5.08 7.74
CA ASP A 8 4.82 5.23 6.29
C ASP A 8 6.09 4.81 5.54
N THR A 9 7.25 5.16 6.06
CA THR A 9 8.54 4.82 5.46
C THR A 9 8.80 3.31 5.50
N ILE A 10 8.46 2.63 6.59
CA ILE A 10 8.58 1.17 6.71
C ILE A 10 7.62 0.49 5.72
N CYS A 11 6.40 0.97 5.61
CA CYS A 11 5.42 0.45 4.65
C CYS A 11 5.93 0.61 3.21
N ALA A 12 6.41 1.80 2.84
CA ALA A 12 7.02 2.06 1.53
C ALA A 12 8.21 1.14 1.26
N GLY A 13 9.07 0.95 2.25
CA GLY A 13 10.23 0.05 2.15
C GLY A 13 9.86 -1.41 1.92
N ALA A 14 8.81 -1.90 2.58
CA ALA A 14 8.29 -3.25 2.38
C ALA A 14 7.71 -3.45 0.97
N ILE A 15 6.98 -2.46 0.45
CA ILE A 15 6.47 -2.47 -0.92
C ILE A 15 7.62 -2.45 -1.92
N LEU A 16 8.60 -1.55 -1.73
CA LEU A 16 9.78 -1.47 -2.59
C LEU A 16 10.56 -2.78 -2.64
N GLU A 17 10.74 -3.44 -1.52
CA GLU A 17 11.42 -4.74 -1.46
C GLU A 17 10.70 -5.78 -2.34
N GLY A 18 9.37 -5.84 -2.26
CA GLY A 18 8.56 -6.71 -3.13
C GLY A 18 8.68 -6.37 -4.61
N VAL A 19 8.58 -5.09 -4.95
CA VAL A 19 8.67 -4.61 -6.34
C VAL A 19 10.05 -4.87 -6.93
N LEU A 20 11.12 -4.54 -6.21
CA LEU A 20 12.49 -4.68 -6.69
C LEU A 20 12.96 -6.15 -6.76
N SER A 21 12.36 -7.03 -5.95
CA SER A 21 12.64 -8.48 -6.01
C SER A 21 12.24 -9.10 -7.35
N SER A 22 11.28 -8.53 -8.04
CA SER A 22 10.86 -8.96 -9.39
C SER A 22 11.90 -8.73 -10.47
N LYS A 23 12.92 -7.89 -10.20
CA LYS A 23 13.96 -7.43 -11.14
C LYS A 23 13.44 -6.65 -12.36
N ALA A 24 12.13 -6.40 -12.44
CA ALA A 24 11.50 -5.60 -13.48
C ALA A 24 11.68 -4.09 -13.25
N PHE A 25 11.99 -3.71 -12.01
CA PHE A 25 12.16 -2.33 -11.58
C PHE A 25 13.50 -2.11 -10.92
N ARG A 26 13.99 -0.87 -10.96
CA ARG A 26 15.22 -0.42 -10.30
C ARG A 26 14.95 0.93 -9.62
N SER A 27 15.63 1.18 -8.53
CA SER A 27 15.65 2.48 -7.87
C SER A 27 17.07 2.79 -7.42
N ASN A 28 17.52 4.02 -7.67
CA ASN A 28 18.81 4.55 -7.22
C ASN A 28 18.60 5.72 -6.23
N GLU A 29 17.37 5.97 -5.81
CA GLU A 29 17.03 7.05 -4.89
C GLU A 29 17.41 6.70 -3.46
N ASP A 30 18.13 7.58 -2.78
CA ASP A 30 18.55 7.42 -1.40
C ASP A 30 17.35 7.19 -0.46
N SER A 31 16.23 7.85 -0.70
CA SER A 31 14.99 7.66 0.05
C SER A 31 14.44 6.24 -0.06
N SER A 32 14.52 5.63 -1.23
CA SER A 32 14.13 4.24 -1.47
C SER A 32 15.05 3.26 -0.73
N ILE A 33 16.35 3.52 -0.80
CA ILE A 33 17.36 2.72 -0.09
C ILE A 33 17.15 2.80 1.42
N ALA A 34 16.97 4.01 1.96
CA ALA A 34 16.71 4.22 3.38
C ALA A 34 15.42 3.52 3.84
N ALA A 35 14.34 3.63 3.07
CA ALA A 35 13.07 2.97 3.37
C ALA A 35 13.21 1.44 3.44
N MET A 36 13.93 0.84 2.49
CA MET A 36 14.20 -0.61 2.50
C MET A 36 15.02 -1.05 3.70
N PHE A 37 16.06 -0.29 4.09
CA PHE A 37 16.84 -0.59 5.28
C PHE A 37 15.99 -0.51 6.56
N LEU A 38 15.14 0.51 6.68
CA LEU A 38 14.22 0.65 7.80
C LEU A 38 13.22 -0.51 7.87
N ALA A 39 12.63 -0.89 6.73
CA ALA A 39 11.71 -2.02 6.65
C ALA A 39 12.39 -3.34 7.07
N LYS A 40 13.62 -3.59 6.61
CA LYS A 40 14.41 -4.77 7.02
C LYS A 40 14.70 -4.76 8.51
N SER A 41 15.09 -3.63 9.07
CA SER A 41 15.40 -3.50 10.50
C SER A 41 14.17 -3.67 11.39
N ALA A 42 13.00 -3.32 10.91
CA ALA A 42 11.73 -3.43 11.64
C ALA A 42 11.05 -4.80 11.49
N ARG A 43 11.48 -5.64 10.54
CA ARG A 43 10.76 -6.83 10.07
C ARG A 43 10.35 -7.78 11.19
N ASP A 44 11.24 -8.07 12.11
CA ASP A 44 11.01 -9.09 13.13
C ASP A 44 9.99 -8.63 14.18
N ASN A 45 9.97 -7.32 14.49
CA ASN A 45 9.03 -6.76 15.45
C ASN A 45 8.80 -5.26 15.20
N GLN A 46 7.92 -4.93 14.28
CA GLN A 46 7.59 -3.55 13.95
C GLN A 46 7.04 -2.79 15.15
N PHE A 47 6.25 -3.45 16.01
CA PHE A 47 5.66 -2.82 17.18
C PHE A 47 6.73 -2.37 18.19
N ALA A 48 7.76 -3.18 18.42
CA ALA A 48 8.88 -2.81 19.28
C ALA A 48 9.79 -1.77 18.60
N PHE A 49 10.06 -1.92 17.32
CA PHE A 49 10.87 -0.98 16.54
C PHE A 49 10.31 0.45 16.59
N LEU A 50 9.00 0.59 16.45
CA LEU A 50 8.31 1.88 16.46
C LEU A 50 8.03 2.45 17.85
N LYS A 51 8.44 1.78 18.94
CA LYS A 51 8.10 2.14 20.32
C LYS A 51 8.36 3.62 20.66
N SER A 52 9.40 4.20 20.09
CA SER A 52 9.85 5.58 20.34
C SER A 52 9.47 6.56 19.22
N SER A 53 8.72 6.11 18.19
CA SER A 53 8.25 7.03 17.15
C SER A 53 7.26 8.04 17.73
N SER A 54 7.29 9.26 17.19
CA SER A 54 6.42 10.34 17.66
C SER A 54 4.94 10.01 17.48
N HIS A 55 4.59 9.34 16.36
CA HIS A 55 3.22 8.90 16.09
C HIS A 55 2.78 7.82 17.08
N ARG A 56 3.65 6.84 17.33
CA ARG A 56 3.40 5.74 18.27
C ARG A 56 3.17 6.24 19.70
N ILE A 57 3.96 7.23 20.14
CA ILE A 57 3.80 7.86 21.45
C ILE A 57 2.43 8.55 21.55
N ARG A 58 2.02 9.28 20.51
CA ARG A 58 0.73 9.96 20.47
C ARG A 58 -0.44 8.97 20.55
N LEU A 59 -0.40 7.88 19.78
CA LEU A 59 -1.46 6.85 19.78
C LEU A 59 -1.53 6.11 21.11
N ARG A 60 -0.40 5.86 21.75
CA ARG A 60 -0.36 5.28 23.09
C ARG A 60 -1.07 6.16 24.12
N ASN A 61 -0.87 7.47 24.07
CA ASN A 61 -1.53 8.42 24.95
C ASN A 61 -3.05 8.48 24.72
N LEU A 62 -3.53 8.04 23.57
CA LEU A 62 -4.95 7.87 23.24
C LEU A 62 -5.48 6.46 23.53
N ASN A 63 -4.72 5.60 24.20
CA ASN A 63 -5.05 4.20 24.49
C ASN A 63 -5.31 3.33 23.24
N LEU A 64 -4.70 3.66 22.08
CA LEU A 64 -4.88 2.97 20.81
C LEU A 64 -3.81 1.90 20.53
N ASN A 65 -3.23 1.30 21.58
CA ASN A 65 -2.18 0.27 21.40
C ASN A 65 -2.65 -0.98 20.68
N ALA A 66 -3.90 -1.39 20.92
CA ALA A 66 -4.48 -2.56 20.24
C ALA A 66 -4.63 -2.31 18.73
N ASP A 67 -5.12 -1.13 18.36
CA ASP A 67 -5.25 -0.71 16.97
C ASP A 67 -3.91 -0.65 16.27
N VAL A 68 -2.88 -0.10 16.94
CA VAL A 68 -1.52 -0.08 16.40
C VAL A 68 -0.98 -1.48 16.16
N LYS A 69 -1.18 -2.41 17.10
CA LYS A 69 -0.76 -3.82 16.90
C LYS A 69 -1.45 -4.44 15.70
N TYR A 70 -2.74 -4.22 15.56
CA TYR A 70 -3.52 -4.70 14.42
C TYR A 70 -2.99 -4.15 13.09
N CYS A 71 -2.78 -2.83 13.01
CA CYS A 71 -2.28 -2.17 11.81
C CYS A 71 -0.85 -2.58 11.43
N LEU A 72 -0.02 -2.93 12.40
CA LEU A 72 1.37 -3.37 12.17
C LEU A 72 1.48 -4.87 11.90
N THR A 73 0.38 -5.60 11.90
CA THR A 73 0.37 -7.02 11.53
C THR A 73 0.17 -7.14 10.02
N PRO A 74 1.19 -7.62 9.27
CA PRO A 74 1.10 -7.72 7.81
C PRO A 74 0.02 -8.70 7.36
N ASN A 75 -0.55 -8.44 6.19
CA ASN A 75 -1.47 -9.37 5.50
C ASN A 75 -2.75 -9.71 6.28
N ASN A 76 -3.22 -8.83 7.16
CA ASN A 76 -4.48 -9.00 7.87
C ASN A 76 -5.70 -8.93 6.96
N LEU A 77 -5.58 -8.22 5.84
CA LEU A 77 -6.65 -8.01 4.88
C LEU A 77 -6.20 -8.39 3.48
N SER A 78 -7.10 -8.96 2.71
CA SER A 78 -6.90 -9.26 1.28
C SER A 78 -7.39 -8.14 0.35
N ALA A 79 -8.09 -7.15 0.89
CA ALA A 79 -8.64 -6.05 0.12
C ALA A 79 -7.52 -5.12 -0.39
N ILE A 80 -7.47 -4.90 -1.69
CA ILE A 80 -6.58 -3.91 -2.33
C ILE A 80 -7.45 -2.73 -2.76
N PRO A 81 -7.27 -1.55 -2.14
CA PRO A 81 -8.02 -0.36 -2.52
C PRO A 81 -7.47 0.27 -3.80
N ILE A 82 -8.35 0.62 -4.72
CA ILE A 82 -8.03 1.33 -5.96
C ILE A 82 -8.83 2.62 -5.99
N LEU A 83 -8.17 3.73 -6.29
CA LEU A 83 -8.81 5.01 -6.49
C LEU A 83 -9.37 5.09 -7.92
N LYS A 84 -10.70 5.17 -8.03
CA LYS A 84 -11.40 5.40 -9.30
C LYS A 84 -12.41 6.54 -9.12
N ASP A 85 -12.34 7.56 -9.96
CA ASP A 85 -13.27 8.70 -9.97
C ASP A 85 -13.46 9.37 -8.59
N GLY A 86 -12.37 9.50 -7.83
CA GLY A 86 -12.38 10.11 -6.50
C GLY A 86 -12.92 9.22 -5.37
N VAL A 87 -13.24 7.96 -5.64
CA VAL A 87 -13.75 6.99 -4.68
C VAL A 87 -12.80 5.80 -4.57
N LEU A 88 -12.57 5.31 -3.34
CA LEU A 88 -11.84 4.07 -3.12
C LEU A 88 -12.78 2.87 -3.28
N ILE A 89 -12.44 1.99 -4.20
CA ILE A 89 -13.15 0.72 -4.43
C ILE A 89 -12.18 -0.45 -4.28
N SER A 90 -12.70 -1.66 -4.06
CA SER A 90 -11.85 -2.86 -4.06
C SER A 90 -11.36 -3.18 -5.48
N GLN A 91 -10.19 -3.80 -5.60
CA GLN A 91 -9.66 -4.27 -6.88
C GLN A 91 -10.66 -5.17 -7.61
N GLU A 92 -11.34 -6.04 -6.90
CA GLU A 92 -12.37 -6.91 -7.48
C GLU A 92 -13.48 -6.12 -8.19
N ASN A 93 -13.97 -5.05 -7.57
CA ASN A 93 -14.99 -4.19 -8.15
C ASN A 93 -14.44 -3.37 -9.33
N PHE A 94 -13.18 -2.95 -9.25
CA PHE A 94 -12.50 -2.28 -10.36
C PHE A 94 -12.40 -3.21 -11.59
N ASP A 95 -11.95 -4.45 -11.40
CA ASP A 95 -11.80 -5.42 -12.48
C ASP A 95 -13.15 -5.77 -13.13
N LYS A 96 -14.24 -5.84 -12.34
CA LYS A 96 -15.60 -6.01 -12.85
C LYS A 96 -16.05 -4.83 -13.70
N ALA A 97 -15.78 -3.60 -13.25
CA ALA A 97 -16.12 -2.39 -14.00
C ALA A 97 -15.38 -2.31 -15.33
N VAL A 98 -14.06 -2.59 -15.35
CA VAL A 98 -13.25 -2.60 -16.57
C VAL A 98 -13.72 -3.65 -17.57
N LYS A 99 -14.12 -4.84 -17.10
CA LYS A 99 -14.67 -5.89 -17.97
C LYS A 99 -16.00 -5.47 -18.58
N ALA A 100 -16.87 -4.81 -17.82
CA ALA A 100 -18.15 -4.31 -18.33
C ALA A 100 -17.96 -3.24 -19.40
N GLU A 101 -17.09 -2.26 -19.17
CA GLU A 101 -16.76 -1.21 -20.15
C GLU A 101 -16.17 -1.76 -21.45
N ASN A 102 -15.32 -2.80 -21.36
CA ASN A 102 -14.74 -3.44 -22.54
C ASN A 102 -15.74 -4.37 -23.27
N GLY A 103 -16.68 -4.99 -22.56
CA GLY A 103 -17.74 -5.82 -23.14
C GLY A 103 -18.77 -5.00 -23.93
N GLU A 104 -19.07 -3.78 -23.50
CA GLU A 104 -19.94 -2.87 -24.24
C GLU A 104 -19.30 -2.34 -25.54
N LYS A 105 -17.98 -2.14 -25.56
CA LYS A 105 -17.26 -1.69 -26.78
C LYS A 105 -17.23 -2.75 -27.87
N THR A 106 -17.14 -4.03 -27.52
CA THR A 106 -17.14 -5.12 -28.51
C THR A 106 -18.52 -5.35 -29.17
N ASN A 107 -19.61 -5.02 -28.49
CA ASN A 107 -20.95 -5.12 -29.04
C ASN A 107 -21.36 -3.90 -29.89
N GLY A 108 -20.60 -2.80 -29.84
CA GLY A 108 -20.86 -1.58 -30.62
C GLY A 108 -20.22 -1.56 -32.02
N GLU A 109 -19.19 -2.36 -32.24
CA GLU A 109 -18.46 -2.38 -33.52
C GLU A 109 -18.98 -3.39 -34.56
N GLU A 110 -19.90 -4.29 -34.18
CA GLU A 110 -20.47 -5.29 -35.10
C GLU A 110 -21.69 -4.81 -35.92
N LYS A 111 -22.06 -3.54 -35.89
CA LYS A 111 -23.22 -3.00 -36.61
C LYS A 111 -22.91 -1.96 -37.68
N VAL A 112 -21.71 -1.92 -38.22
CA VAL A 112 -21.41 -1.09 -39.42
C VAL A 112 -20.69 -1.96 -40.44
N GLY A 113 -21.44 -2.81 -41.11
CA GLY A 113 -20.95 -3.66 -42.20
C GLY A 113 -22.10 -4.04 -43.10
N LEU A 114 -22.60 -3.10 -43.86
CA LEU A 114 -23.31 -3.33 -45.12
C LEU A 114 -23.12 -2.13 -46.02
#